data_8b341a55c984602ffcd6db2f7d7dc17f
#
_entry.id   8b341a55c984602ffcd6db2f7d7dc17f
#
_cell.length_a   1.000
_cell.length_b   1.000
_cell.length_c   1.000
_cell.angle_alpha   90.00
_cell.angle_beta   90.00
_cell.angle_gamma   90.00
#
_symmetry.space_group_name_H-M   'P 1'
#
loop_
_entity.id
_entity.type
_entity.pdbx_description
1 polymer ?
#
loop_
_entity_poly.entity_id
_entity_poly.type
_entity_poly.pdbx_seq_one_letter_code
_entity_poly.pdbx_strand_id
1 'polypeptide(L)'
;MLRRQILTLAASALALGSLAFGVQAEELKDPFPVNGKVTVADFGAKWCAGCPEMEKIMIELQKEYGDRAAFVVVDIDKYQGIENKYLIEQLPSQMFFDAKGEPIWIHTGSLSKEELRERVDIL
;
A
#
# COMPACT_ATOMS: atom_id res chain seq x y z
N MET A 1 48.20 47.73 -40.93
CA MET A 1 47.43 47.52 -39.73
C MET A 1 46.46 46.36 -39.99
N LEU A 2 46.76 45.17 -39.49
CA LEU A 2 45.98 43.97 -39.62
C LEU A 2 44.93 43.91 -38.49
N ARG A 3 43.72 44.19 -38.85
CA ARG A 3 42.61 43.92 -37.94
C ARG A 3 42.31 42.45 -38.00
N ARG A 4 42.75 41.74 -37.00
CA ARG A 4 42.27 40.34 -36.73
C ARG A 4 40.86 40.42 -36.30
N GLN A 5 39.94 40.05 -37.17
CA GLN A 5 38.58 39.72 -36.77
C GLN A 5 38.62 38.35 -36.16
N ILE A 6 38.40 38.32 -34.87
CA ILE A 6 38.18 37.07 -34.16
C ILE A 6 36.74 36.67 -34.41
N LEU A 7 36.55 35.72 -35.29
CA LEU A 7 35.28 35.03 -35.45
C LEU A 7 35.06 34.14 -34.21
N THR A 8 34.29 34.65 -33.30
CA THR A 8 33.77 33.81 -32.24
C THR A 8 32.67 32.93 -32.83
N LEU A 9 33.02 31.69 -33.10
CA LEU A 9 32.07 30.65 -33.39
C LEU A 9 31.31 30.37 -32.07
N ALA A 10 30.13 30.93 -31.99
CA ALA A 10 29.20 30.53 -30.98
C ALA A 10 28.76 29.09 -31.31
N ALA A 11 29.37 28.13 -30.64
CA ALA A 11 28.90 26.78 -30.67
C ALA A 11 27.57 26.75 -29.92
N SER A 12 26.48 26.80 -30.67
CA SER A 12 25.17 26.52 -30.15
C SER A 12 25.14 25.04 -29.78
N ALA A 13 25.48 24.74 -28.55
CA ALA A 13 25.21 23.42 -28.00
C ALA A 13 23.71 23.27 -27.95
N LEU A 14 23.14 22.63 -28.95
CA LEU A 14 21.82 22.06 -28.88
C LEU A 14 21.89 20.96 -27.83
N ALA A 15 21.60 21.31 -26.60
CA ALA A 15 21.29 20.32 -25.60
C ALA A 15 19.98 19.65 -26.03
N LEU A 16 20.12 18.57 -26.75
CA LEU A 16 19.04 17.62 -26.91
C LEU A 16 18.77 17.03 -25.53
N GLY A 17 17.95 17.75 -24.77
CA GLY A 17 17.36 17.19 -23.56
C GLY A 17 16.62 15.96 -23.95
N SER A 18 17.18 14.81 -23.66
CA SER A 18 16.45 13.57 -23.70
C SER A 18 15.32 13.72 -22.71
N LEU A 19 14.15 14.10 -23.19
CA LEU A 19 12.93 13.95 -22.45
C LEU A 19 12.69 12.44 -22.35
N ALA A 20 13.39 11.81 -21.42
CA ALA A 20 13.02 10.50 -20.98
C ALA A 20 11.66 10.66 -20.29
N PHE A 21 10.59 10.47 -21.04
CA PHE A 21 9.29 10.22 -20.49
C PHE A 21 9.36 8.85 -19.82
N GLY A 22 10.04 8.76 -18.67
CA GLY A 22 9.84 7.69 -17.75
C GLY A 22 8.43 7.87 -17.24
N VAL A 23 7.48 7.12 -17.79
CA VAL A 23 6.21 6.88 -17.13
C VAL A 23 6.57 6.10 -15.89
N GLN A 24 6.92 6.78 -14.82
CA GLN A 24 6.94 6.19 -13.51
C GLN A 24 5.47 5.96 -13.18
N ALA A 25 5.05 4.69 -13.29
CA ALA A 25 3.83 4.26 -12.65
C ALA A 25 4.03 4.61 -11.17
N GLU A 26 3.28 5.59 -10.67
CA GLU A 26 3.26 5.87 -9.24
C GLU A 26 2.80 4.60 -8.57
N GLU A 27 3.70 3.94 -7.84
CA GLU A 27 3.33 2.84 -6.96
C GLU A 27 2.32 3.38 -5.97
N LEU A 28 1.15 2.74 -5.91
CA LEU A 28 0.16 3.06 -4.92
C LEU A 28 0.80 2.84 -3.55
N LYS A 29 0.76 3.86 -2.72
CA LYS A 29 1.21 3.77 -1.34
C LYS A 29 0.35 2.74 -0.61
N ASP A 30 0.97 1.91 0.24
CA ASP A 30 0.27 0.95 1.06
C ASP A 30 -0.83 1.66 1.89
N PRO A 31 -2.06 1.14 1.89
CA PRO A 31 -3.17 1.78 2.60
C PRO A 31 -3.16 1.52 4.11
N PHE A 32 -2.11 0.89 4.60
CA PHE A 32 -1.91 0.51 6.00
C PHE A 32 -0.43 0.66 6.40
N PRO A 33 -0.10 0.77 7.70
CA PRO A 33 -1.00 1.02 8.80
C PRO A 33 -1.59 2.44 8.77
N VAL A 34 -2.73 2.63 9.42
CA VAL A 34 -3.31 3.96 9.61
C VAL A 34 -2.64 4.62 10.81
N ASN A 35 -2.09 5.80 10.60
CA ASN A 35 -1.31 6.49 11.60
C ASN A 35 -2.08 6.72 12.90
N GLY A 36 -1.48 6.33 14.02
CA GLY A 36 -2.02 6.52 15.36
C GLY A 36 -3.15 5.55 15.74
N LYS A 37 -3.47 4.57 14.89
CA LYS A 37 -4.56 3.61 15.14
C LYS A 37 -4.08 2.18 15.07
N VAL A 38 -4.60 1.34 15.96
CA VAL A 38 -4.55 -0.11 15.78
C VAL A 38 -5.18 -0.43 14.42
N THR A 39 -4.47 -1.16 13.58
CA THR A 39 -4.88 -1.41 12.21
C THR A 39 -4.92 -2.91 11.91
N VAL A 40 -5.99 -3.35 11.28
CA VAL A 40 -6.10 -4.67 10.67
C VAL A 40 -6.14 -4.49 9.16
N ALA A 41 -5.21 -5.10 8.46
CA ALA A 41 -5.19 -5.15 7.00
C ALA A 41 -5.59 -6.55 6.54
N ASP A 42 -6.70 -6.66 5.84
CA ASP A 42 -7.19 -7.92 5.28
C ASP A 42 -6.86 -8.00 3.79
N PHE A 43 -5.97 -8.92 3.45
CA PHE A 43 -5.54 -9.16 2.07
C PHE A 43 -6.51 -10.11 1.39
N GLY A 44 -7.05 -9.69 0.28
CA GLY A 44 -7.98 -10.45 -0.51
C GLY A 44 -7.91 -10.16 -2.00
N ALA A 45 -8.74 -10.85 -2.75
CA ALA A 45 -8.93 -10.64 -4.18
C ALA A 45 -10.35 -11.02 -4.57
N LYS A 46 -10.83 -10.48 -5.69
CA LYS A 46 -12.19 -10.79 -6.19
C LYS A 46 -12.38 -12.27 -6.54
N TRP A 47 -11.30 -12.92 -6.94
CA TRP A 47 -11.31 -14.36 -7.30
C TRP A 47 -11.16 -15.30 -6.10
N CYS A 48 -10.95 -14.79 -4.90
CA CYS A 48 -10.78 -15.57 -3.67
C CYS A 48 -12.16 -15.91 -3.08
N ALA A 49 -12.47 -17.19 -2.94
CA ALA A 49 -13.79 -17.65 -2.48
C ALA A 49 -14.14 -17.24 -1.05
N GLY A 50 -13.17 -17.21 -0.13
CA GLY A 50 -13.37 -16.83 1.27
C GLY A 50 -13.25 -15.34 1.56
N CYS A 51 -12.81 -14.54 0.59
CA CYS A 51 -12.54 -13.13 0.80
C CYS A 51 -13.81 -12.25 0.96
N PRO A 52 -14.92 -12.47 0.25
CA PRO A 52 -16.13 -11.66 0.43
C PRO A 52 -16.69 -11.68 1.85
N GLU A 53 -16.65 -12.80 2.52
CA GLU A 53 -17.09 -12.92 3.92
C GLU A 53 -16.21 -12.13 4.87
N MET A 54 -14.89 -12.21 4.68
CA MET A 54 -13.94 -11.42 5.46
C MET A 54 -14.10 -9.93 5.22
N GLU A 55 -14.28 -9.51 3.98
CA GLU A 55 -14.52 -8.11 3.63
C GLU A 55 -15.76 -7.56 4.34
N LYS A 56 -16.84 -8.33 4.36
CA LYS A 56 -18.07 -7.97 5.07
C LYS A 56 -17.81 -7.77 6.56
N ILE A 57 -17.09 -8.69 7.19
CA ILE A 57 -16.71 -8.59 8.60
C ILE A 57 -15.87 -7.36 8.87
N MET A 58 -14.90 -7.06 8.01
CA MET A 58 -14.06 -5.87 8.11
C MET A 58 -14.88 -4.58 8.06
N ILE A 59 -15.84 -4.50 7.15
CA ILE A 59 -16.74 -3.35 7.00
C ILE A 59 -17.61 -3.18 8.27
N GLU A 60 -18.16 -4.26 8.78
CA GLU A 60 -18.98 -4.25 9.99
C GLU A 60 -18.18 -3.79 11.21
N LEU A 61 -16.95 -4.30 11.37
CA LEU A 61 -16.07 -3.91 12.47
C LEU A 61 -15.59 -2.47 12.36
N GLN A 62 -15.35 -1.96 11.15
CA GLN A 62 -15.02 -0.56 10.97
C GLN A 62 -16.14 0.36 11.47
N LYS A 63 -17.39 0.00 11.22
CA LYS A 63 -18.54 0.75 11.76
C LYS A 63 -18.63 0.69 13.28
N GLU A 64 -18.37 -0.49 13.84
CA GLU A 64 -18.43 -0.71 15.28
C GLU A 64 -17.33 0.04 16.03
N TYR A 65 -16.10 0.02 15.51
CA TYR A 65 -14.95 0.65 16.17
C TYR A 65 -14.85 2.16 15.91
N GLY A 66 -15.37 2.63 14.77
CA GLY A 66 -15.25 4.04 14.40
C GLY A 66 -13.80 4.50 14.36
N ASP A 67 -13.47 5.52 15.14
CA ASP A 67 -12.12 6.09 15.19
C ASP A 67 -11.12 5.32 16.08
N ARG A 68 -11.58 4.32 16.81
CA ARG A 68 -10.75 3.56 17.75
C ARG A 68 -9.79 2.59 17.10
N ALA A 69 -10.11 2.11 15.89
CA ALA A 69 -9.28 1.20 15.12
C ALA A 69 -9.57 1.35 13.63
N ALA A 70 -8.63 0.94 12.79
CA ALA A 70 -8.78 0.93 11.35
C ALA A 70 -8.84 -0.51 10.83
N PHE A 71 -9.86 -0.82 10.04
CA PHE A 71 -10.05 -2.09 9.35
C PHE A 71 -9.96 -1.83 7.86
N VAL A 72 -8.86 -2.25 7.24
CA VAL A 72 -8.52 -1.94 5.85
C VAL A 72 -8.61 -3.18 5.00
N VAL A 73 -9.45 -3.16 3.98
CA VAL A 73 -9.51 -4.22 2.97
C VAL A 73 -8.51 -3.91 1.87
N VAL A 74 -7.60 -4.85 1.63
CA VAL A 74 -6.52 -4.71 0.65
C VAL A 74 -6.75 -5.66 -0.51
N ASP A 75 -7.08 -5.11 -1.67
CA ASP A 75 -7.19 -5.88 -2.91
C ASP A 75 -5.80 -6.02 -3.54
N ILE A 76 -5.27 -7.23 -3.57
CA ILE A 76 -3.95 -7.51 -4.14
C ILE A 76 -3.87 -7.26 -5.64
N ASP A 77 -4.97 -7.25 -6.34
CA ASP A 77 -5.01 -6.93 -7.77
C ASP A 77 -4.89 -5.41 -8.01
N LYS A 78 -5.36 -4.61 -7.06
CA LYS A 78 -5.21 -3.15 -7.07
C LYS A 78 -3.80 -2.73 -6.63
N TYR A 79 -3.29 -3.32 -5.57
CA TYR A 79 -1.95 -3.06 -5.04
C TYR A 79 -1.00 -4.16 -5.48
N GLN A 80 -0.65 -4.15 -6.76
CA GLN A 80 0.16 -5.20 -7.39
C GLN A 80 1.49 -5.39 -6.70
N GLY A 81 1.79 -6.64 -6.34
CA GLY A 81 3.02 -7.03 -5.66
C GLY A 81 2.99 -6.88 -4.15
N ILE A 82 1.91 -6.36 -3.58
CA ILE A 82 1.82 -6.16 -2.13
C ILE A 82 1.88 -7.47 -1.35
N GLU A 83 1.31 -8.55 -1.89
CA GLU A 83 1.37 -9.88 -1.32
C GLU A 83 2.80 -10.39 -1.21
N ASN A 84 3.64 -10.12 -2.19
CA ASN A 84 5.06 -10.49 -2.17
C ASN A 84 5.85 -9.65 -1.17
N LYS A 85 5.56 -8.38 -1.09
CA LYS A 85 6.19 -7.45 -0.16
C LYS A 85 6.01 -7.88 1.30
N TYR A 86 4.83 -8.36 1.64
CA TYR A 86 4.47 -8.79 3.00
C TYR A 86 4.47 -10.30 3.19
N LEU A 87 4.96 -11.06 2.23
CA LEU A 87 5.08 -12.53 2.27
C LEU A 87 3.73 -13.22 2.50
N ILE A 88 2.70 -12.71 1.87
CA ILE A 88 1.35 -13.28 1.91
C ILE A 88 1.27 -14.38 0.86
N GLU A 89 1.09 -15.62 1.30
CA GLU A 89 1.05 -16.81 0.43
C GLU A 89 -0.37 -17.33 0.19
N GLN A 90 -1.29 -17.00 1.08
CA GLN A 90 -2.68 -17.46 1.01
C GLN A 90 -3.67 -16.33 1.27
N LEU A 91 -4.85 -16.41 0.69
CA LEU A 91 -5.93 -15.47 0.87
C LEU A 91 -7.18 -16.16 1.43
N PRO A 92 -7.92 -15.51 2.32
CA PRO A 92 -7.59 -14.23 2.95
C PRO A 92 -6.47 -14.35 3.97
N SER A 93 -5.77 -13.26 4.23
CA SER A 93 -4.79 -13.14 5.30
C SER A 93 -4.90 -11.78 5.95
N GLN A 94 -4.63 -11.70 7.24
CA GLN A 94 -4.75 -10.45 7.99
C GLN A 94 -3.43 -10.11 8.66
N MET A 95 -3.04 -8.84 8.58
CA MET A 95 -1.94 -8.27 9.35
C MET A 95 -2.49 -7.33 10.40
N PHE A 96 -1.95 -7.43 11.61
CA PHE A 96 -2.33 -6.61 12.75
C PHE A 96 -1.19 -5.69 13.12
N PHE A 97 -1.50 -4.40 13.22
CA PHE A 97 -0.55 -3.36 13.61
C PHE A 97 -1.01 -2.70 14.89
N ASP A 98 -0.06 -2.40 15.78
CA ASP A 98 -0.37 -1.58 16.95
C ASP A 98 -0.57 -0.10 16.57
N ALA A 99 -0.92 0.74 17.53
CA ALA A 99 -1.15 2.17 17.30
C ALA A 99 0.13 2.93 16.89
N LYS A 100 1.30 2.34 17.09
CA LYS A 100 2.59 2.89 16.65
C LYS A 100 2.91 2.53 15.20
N GLY A 101 2.11 1.66 14.58
CA GLY A 101 2.30 1.19 13.22
C GLY A 101 3.24 0.00 13.10
N GLU A 102 3.56 -0.68 14.20
CA GLU A 102 4.39 -1.88 14.17
C GLU A 102 3.55 -3.13 13.91
N PRO A 103 3.98 -4.00 12.97
CA PRO A 103 3.30 -5.26 12.72
C PRO A 103 3.48 -6.20 13.92
N ILE A 104 2.37 -6.72 14.42
CA ILE A 104 2.34 -7.60 15.60
C ILE A 104 2.06 -9.04 15.21
N TRP A 105 1.04 -9.28 14.36
CA TRP A 105 0.63 -10.61 13.93
C TRP A 105 0.31 -10.66 12.45
N ILE A 106 0.49 -11.84 11.88
CA ILE A 106 -0.09 -12.23 10.60
C ILE A 106 -0.91 -13.49 10.84
N HIS A 107 -2.16 -13.49 10.36
CA HIS A 107 -3.04 -14.64 10.38
C HIS A 107 -3.38 -15.05 8.95
N THR A 108 -3.27 -16.32 8.66
CA THR A 108 -3.63 -16.90 7.36
C THR A 108 -4.98 -17.62 7.46
N GLY A 109 -5.85 -17.32 6.52
CA GLY A 109 -7.23 -17.84 6.50
C GLY A 109 -8.23 -16.86 7.08
N SER A 110 -9.47 -17.32 7.22
CA SER A 110 -10.54 -16.49 7.76
C SER A 110 -10.48 -16.40 9.28
N LEU A 111 -10.94 -15.28 9.81
CA LEU A 111 -11.17 -15.06 11.23
C LEU A 111 -12.64 -14.70 11.44
N SER A 112 -13.20 -15.17 12.57
CA SER A 112 -14.51 -14.70 12.98
C SER A 112 -14.45 -13.25 13.46
N LYS A 113 -15.59 -12.60 13.44
CA LYS A 113 -15.75 -11.24 13.94
C LYS A 113 -15.31 -11.11 15.39
N GLU A 114 -15.63 -12.11 16.22
CA GLU A 114 -15.27 -12.17 17.63
C GLU A 114 -13.77 -12.33 17.85
N GLU A 115 -13.13 -13.20 17.07
CA GLU A 115 -11.67 -13.38 17.12
C GLU A 115 -10.93 -12.09 16.71
N LEU A 116 -11.44 -11.38 15.71
CA LEU A 116 -10.89 -10.08 15.32
C LEU A 116 -11.02 -9.05 16.44
N ARG A 117 -12.18 -8.97 17.11
CA ARG A 117 -12.36 -8.08 18.27
C ARG A 117 -11.37 -8.38 19.38
N GLU A 118 -11.25 -9.63 19.75
CA GLU A 118 -10.33 -10.07 20.82
C GLU A 118 -8.89 -9.65 20.51
N ARG A 119 -8.45 -9.82 19.28
CA ARG A 119 -7.08 -9.45 18.86
C ARG A 119 -6.86 -7.96 18.82
N VAL A 120 -7.84 -7.20 18.36
CA VAL A 120 -7.75 -5.74 18.30
C VAL A 120 -7.79 -5.12 19.69
N ASP A 121 -8.63 -5.63 20.57
CA ASP A 121 -8.85 -5.07 21.91
C ASP A 121 -7.62 -5.20 22.83
N ILE A 122 -6.70 -6.10 22.54
CA ILE A 122 -5.45 -6.27 23.31
C ILE A 122 -4.25 -5.52 22.73
N LEU A 123 -4.44 -4.82 21.63
CA LEU A 123 -3.37 -4.01 20.99
C LEU A 123 -3.36 -2.53 21.47
#